data_a7cc9a699a12f94e03e3bc34ecb52d98
#
_entry.id   a7cc9a699a12f94e03e3bc34ecb52d98
#
_cell.length_a   1.000
_cell.length_b   1.000
_cell.length_c   1.000
_cell.angle_alpha   90.00
_cell.angle_beta   90.00
_cell.angle_gamma   90.00
#
_symmetry.space_group_name_H-M   'P 1'
#
loop_
_entity.id
_entity.type
_entity.pdbx_description
1 polymer ?
#
loop_
_entity_poly.entity_id
_entity_poly.type
_entity_poly.pdbx_seq_one_letter_code
_entity_poly.pdbx_strand_id
1 'polypeptide(L)'
;KIFSLAGLRMGWIATRDMDVIHQIHERRDYDTISCGVLDDMLAGLALAHKEKIFERNRAILLKNREILDKWVQDTEGVHYVKPVAGTTALVYYDKDIPSYDLCVRLIREKGLLFTPGSCFEMEGCVRIGYAFDSKLLAQGLEKFAEFLKEN
;
A
#
# COMPACT_ATOMS: atom_id res chain seq x y z
N LYS A 1 -6.12 7.73 0.93
CA LYS A 1 -5.06 6.84 1.50
C LYS A 1 -4.23 7.58 2.55
N ILE A 2 -3.83 8.82 2.32
CA ILE A 2 -3.05 9.62 3.26
C ILE A 2 -3.72 9.77 4.64
N PHE A 3 -5.06 9.74 4.69
CA PHE A 3 -5.85 9.76 5.93
C PHE A 3 -6.01 8.38 6.59
N SER A 4 -5.48 7.30 6.02
CA SER A 4 -5.73 5.90 6.44
C SER A 4 -7.22 5.50 6.44
N LEU A 5 -8.04 6.16 5.64
CA LEU A 5 -9.49 6.00 5.51
C LEU A 5 -9.90 5.45 4.14
N ALA A 6 -9.10 4.56 3.57
CA ALA A 6 -9.39 3.99 2.24
C ALA A 6 -10.74 3.24 2.19
N GLY A 7 -11.22 2.75 3.32
CA GLY A 7 -12.51 2.06 3.46
C GLY A 7 -13.73 2.96 3.24
N LEU A 8 -13.62 4.27 3.46
CA LEU A 8 -14.71 5.22 3.17
C LEU A 8 -15.01 5.38 1.69
N ARG A 9 -14.14 4.88 0.81
CA ARG A 9 -14.31 4.98 -0.66
C ARG A 9 -14.54 6.41 -1.16
N MET A 10 -14.08 7.43 -0.42
CA MET A 10 -14.21 8.84 -0.73
C MET A 10 -12.98 9.39 -1.46
N GLY A 11 -13.22 10.27 -2.41
CA GLY A 11 -12.22 11.05 -3.12
C GLY A 11 -12.86 12.29 -3.71
N TRP A 12 -12.06 13.22 -4.18
CA TRP A 12 -12.53 14.41 -4.86
C TRP A 12 -11.65 14.78 -6.04
N ILE A 13 -12.24 15.47 -6.98
CA ILE A 13 -11.56 16.10 -8.09
C ILE A 13 -11.70 17.60 -7.91
N ALA A 14 -10.60 18.35 -7.97
CA ALA A 14 -10.58 19.79 -7.89
C ALA A 14 -10.02 20.36 -9.20
N THR A 15 -10.84 21.14 -9.90
CA THR A 15 -10.45 21.82 -11.13
C THR A 15 -11.19 23.16 -11.25
N ARG A 16 -10.65 24.10 -12.02
CA ARG A 16 -11.31 25.35 -12.39
C ARG A 16 -11.96 25.26 -13.78
N ASP A 17 -11.76 24.19 -14.47
CA ASP A 17 -12.35 23.91 -15.78
C ASP A 17 -13.80 23.45 -15.58
N MET A 18 -14.74 24.31 -15.93
CA MET A 18 -16.17 24.06 -15.75
C MET A 18 -16.71 23.01 -16.72
N ASP A 19 -16.11 22.88 -17.90
CA ASP A 19 -16.50 21.85 -18.87
C ASP A 19 -16.15 20.45 -18.34
N VAL A 20 -14.97 20.30 -17.71
CA VAL A 20 -14.59 19.07 -17.01
C VAL A 20 -15.55 18.75 -15.87
N ILE A 21 -15.93 19.76 -15.07
CA ILE A 21 -16.88 19.57 -13.97
C ILE A 21 -18.24 19.10 -14.51
N HIS A 22 -18.77 19.71 -15.58
CA HIS A 22 -20.02 19.30 -16.21
C HIS A 22 -19.97 17.84 -16.67
N GLN A 23 -18.94 17.48 -17.42
CA GLN A 23 -18.79 16.10 -17.90
C GLN A 23 -18.68 15.08 -16.76
N ILE A 24 -18.01 15.43 -15.64
CA ILE A 24 -17.93 14.57 -14.46
C ILE A 24 -19.32 14.39 -13.84
N HIS A 25 -20.09 15.47 -13.67
CA HIS A 25 -21.44 15.41 -13.12
C HIS A 25 -22.36 14.52 -13.95
N GLU A 26 -22.43 14.72 -15.27
CA GLU A 26 -23.23 13.91 -16.16
C GLU A 26 -22.89 12.41 -16.04
N ARG A 27 -21.60 12.06 -16.01
CA ARG A 27 -21.17 10.65 -15.88
C ARG A 27 -21.44 10.09 -14.50
N ARG A 28 -21.30 10.90 -13.46
CA ARG A 28 -21.56 10.48 -12.08
C ARG A 28 -23.01 10.06 -11.87
N ASP A 29 -23.96 10.70 -12.54
CA ASP A 29 -25.38 10.36 -12.46
C ASP A 29 -25.68 8.95 -12.98
N TYR A 30 -24.83 8.43 -13.89
CA TYR A 30 -24.92 7.06 -14.42
C TYR A 30 -24.10 6.03 -13.65
N ASP A 31 -23.20 6.46 -12.75
CA ASP A 31 -22.31 5.57 -12.01
C ASP A 31 -22.74 5.49 -10.53
N THR A 32 -22.39 6.47 -9.74
CA THR A 32 -22.57 6.44 -8.29
C THR A 32 -23.69 7.34 -7.77
N ILE A 33 -24.21 8.22 -8.61
CA ILE A 33 -25.20 9.27 -8.27
C ILE A 33 -24.70 10.20 -7.16
N SER A 34 -24.49 9.66 -5.95
CA SER A 34 -23.98 10.39 -4.79
C SER A 34 -23.09 9.51 -3.93
N CYS A 35 -22.23 10.13 -3.15
CA CYS A 35 -21.50 9.44 -2.09
C CYS A 35 -22.43 9.13 -0.90
N GLY A 36 -22.07 8.14 -0.09
CA GLY A 36 -22.75 7.87 1.17
C GLY A 36 -22.67 9.06 2.12
N VAL A 37 -23.76 9.45 2.74
CA VAL A 37 -23.84 10.59 3.66
C VAL A 37 -22.89 10.42 4.86
N LEU A 38 -22.80 9.20 5.41
CA LEU A 38 -21.90 8.90 6.53
C LEU A 38 -20.43 9.00 6.10
N ASP A 39 -20.10 8.50 4.90
CA ASP A 39 -18.75 8.54 4.35
C ASP A 39 -18.30 10.00 4.12
N ASP A 40 -19.18 10.83 3.58
CA ASP A 40 -18.94 12.26 3.35
C ASP A 40 -18.73 13.02 4.68
N MET A 41 -19.60 12.78 5.66
CA MET A 41 -19.48 13.37 7.00
C MET A 41 -18.15 12.98 7.67
N LEU A 42 -17.76 11.70 7.62
CA LEU A 42 -16.51 11.20 8.20
C LEU A 42 -15.29 11.74 7.44
N ALA A 43 -15.38 11.90 6.13
CA ALA A 43 -14.34 12.53 5.33
C ALA A 43 -14.16 14.02 5.71
N GLY A 44 -15.26 14.75 5.89
CA GLY A 44 -15.24 16.14 6.38
C GLY A 44 -14.61 16.26 7.77
N LEU A 45 -14.96 15.38 8.70
CA LEU A 45 -14.36 15.32 10.04
C LEU A 45 -12.85 15.03 9.97
N ALA A 46 -12.44 14.08 9.12
CA ALA A 46 -11.02 13.76 8.93
C ALA A 46 -10.24 14.96 8.36
N LEU A 47 -10.81 15.69 7.42
CA LEU A 47 -10.21 16.91 6.88
C LEU A 47 -10.05 18.01 7.94
N ALA A 48 -11.04 18.17 8.82
CA ALA A 48 -10.97 19.12 9.93
C ALA A 48 -9.84 18.79 10.93
N HIS A 49 -9.47 17.51 11.04
CA HIS A 49 -8.42 17.03 11.95
C HIS A 49 -7.16 16.51 11.21
N LYS A 50 -6.92 16.98 9.99
CA LYS A 50 -5.87 16.47 9.09
C LYS A 50 -4.47 16.47 9.71
N GLU A 51 -4.08 17.50 10.45
CA GLU A 51 -2.74 17.62 11.02
C GLU A 51 -2.44 16.48 12.00
N LYS A 52 -3.36 16.19 12.91
CA LYS A 52 -3.25 15.11 13.88
C LYS A 52 -3.18 13.74 13.20
N ILE A 53 -3.97 13.54 12.15
CA ILE A 53 -3.98 12.29 11.38
C ILE A 53 -2.66 12.12 10.61
N PHE A 54 -2.16 13.19 10.00
CA PHE A 54 -0.89 13.16 9.25
C PHE A 54 0.30 12.91 10.16
N GLU A 55 0.37 13.55 11.32
CA GLU A 55 1.42 13.32 12.30
C GLU A 55 1.48 11.85 12.72
N ARG A 56 0.33 11.27 13.12
CA ARG A 56 0.22 9.84 13.46
C ARG A 56 0.66 8.94 12.31
N ASN A 57 0.12 9.16 11.11
CA ASN A 57 0.40 8.31 9.96
C ASN A 57 1.85 8.40 9.52
N ARG A 58 2.43 9.59 9.57
CA ARG A 58 3.85 9.83 9.27
C ARG A 58 4.76 9.10 10.26
N ALA A 59 4.44 9.13 11.55
CA ALA A 59 5.22 8.41 12.57
C ALA A 59 5.23 6.90 12.31
N ILE A 60 4.07 6.30 11.97
CA ILE A 60 3.96 4.87 11.61
C ILE A 60 4.80 4.58 10.36
N LEU A 61 4.67 5.38 9.31
CA LEU A 61 5.37 5.17 8.05
C LEU A 61 6.89 5.26 8.21
N LEU A 62 7.39 6.26 8.93
CA LEU A 62 8.83 6.43 9.15
C LEU A 62 9.41 5.24 9.91
N LYS A 63 8.77 4.85 11.01
CA LYS A 63 9.17 3.67 11.80
C LYS A 63 9.18 2.40 10.97
N ASN A 64 8.13 2.15 10.21
CA ASN A 64 8.01 0.92 9.42
C ASN A 64 8.96 0.90 8.23
N ARG A 65 9.27 2.06 7.64
CA ARG A 65 10.29 2.17 6.60
C ARG A 65 11.68 1.81 7.14
N GLU A 66 12.01 2.19 8.38
CA GLU A 66 13.27 1.80 9.04
C GLU A 66 13.31 0.29 9.27
N ILE A 67 12.21 -0.34 9.69
CA ILE A 67 12.12 -1.80 9.84
C ILE A 67 12.36 -2.49 8.50
N LEU A 68 11.69 -2.04 7.44
CA LEU A 68 11.84 -2.60 6.10
C LEU A 68 13.27 -2.39 5.56
N ASP A 69 13.83 -1.21 5.73
CA ASP A 69 15.19 -0.86 5.29
C ASP A 69 16.24 -1.78 5.93
N LYS A 70 16.16 -1.93 7.25
CA LYS A 70 17.03 -2.84 7.99
C LYS A 70 16.88 -4.28 7.53
N TRP A 71 15.64 -4.74 7.36
CA TRP A 71 15.38 -6.10 6.90
C TRP A 71 15.97 -6.36 5.50
N VAL A 72 15.86 -5.42 4.56
CA VAL A 72 16.46 -5.55 3.22
C VAL A 72 17.99 -5.60 3.32
N GLN A 73 18.61 -4.79 4.20
CA GLN A 73 20.06 -4.80 4.40
C GLN A 73 20.56 -6.11 5.02
N ASP A 74 19.78 -6.71 5.91
CA ASP A 74 20.14 -7.92 6.66
C ASP A 74 19.75 -9.23 5.92
N THR A 75 19.01 -9.16 4.83
CA THR A 75 18.51 -10.34 4.10
C THR A 75 19.23 -10.49 2.75
N GLU A 76 19.97 -11.59 2.60
CA GLU A 76 20.65 -11.91 1.35
C GLU A 76 19.65 -12.22 0.22
N GLY A 77 19.98 -11.81 -0.99
CA GLY A 77 19.15 -12.05 -2.19
C GLY A 77 17.91 -11.18 -2.28
N VAL A 78 17.84 -10.09 -1.52
CA VAL A 78 16.78 -9.08 -1.69
C VAL A 78 17.37 -7.70 -1.84
N HIS A 79 16.71 -6.87 -2.64
CA HIS A 79 17.08 -5.47 -2.81
C HIS A 79 15.84 -4.61 -3.14
N TYR A 80 15.94 -3.32 -2.96
CA TYR A 80 14.86 -2.39 -3.30
C TYR A 80 15.38 -0.96 -3.51
N VAL A 81 14.57 -0.14 -4.14
CA VAL A 81 14.77 1.31 -4.13
C VAL A 81 14.05 1.86 -2.89
N LYS A 82 14.80 2.41 -1.95
CA LYS A 82 14.25 2.95 -0.69
C LYS A 82 13.20 4.03 -0.99
N PRO A 83 11.94 3.84 -0.57
CA PRO A 83 10.89 4.79 -0.87
C PRO A 83 11.07 6.10 -0.09
N VAL A 84 10.99 7.22 -0.77
CA VAL A 84 10.99 8.56 -0.14
C VAL A 84 9.62 8.96 0.35
N ALA A 85 8.55 8.37 -0.22
CA ALA A 85 7.15 8.61 0.14
C ALA A 85 6.29 7.38 -0.19
N GLY A 86 5.02 7.40 0.22
CA GLY A 86 4.06 6.33 -0.05
C GLY A 86 3.96 5.31 1.07
N THR A 87 3.15 4.28 0.83
CA THR A 87 2.78 3.25 1.81
C THR A 87 3.18 1.84 1.39
N THR A 88 3.82 1.72 0.22
CA THR A 88 4.23 0.46 -0.39
C THR A 88 5.64 0.58 -0.97
N ALA A 89 6.34 -0.55 -1.06
CA ALA A 89 7.63 -0.68 -1.72
C ALA A 89 7.62 -1.91 -2.64
N LEU A 90 8.37 -1.85 -3.74
CA LEU A 90 8.72 -3.02 -4.52
C LEU A 90 10.02 -3.58 -3.99
N VAL A 91 10.00 -4.84 -3.60
CA VAL A 91 11.18 -5.57 -3.12
C VAL A 91 11.48 -6.67 -4.12
N TYR A 92 12.67 -6.62 -4.69
CA TYR A 92 13.20 -7.60 -5.63
C TYR A 92 13.86 -8.75 -4.88
N TYR A 93 13.83 -9.93 -5.45
CA TYR A 93 14.42 -11.16 -4.91
C TYR A 93 15.19 -11.92 -6.00
N ASP A 94 16.27 -12.59 -5.62
CA ASP A 94 17.19 -13.28 -6.55
C ASP A 94 16.85 -14.77 -6.72
N LYS A 95 15.56 -15.14 -6.67
CA LYS A 95 15.10 -16.51 -6.89
C LYS A 95 14.47 -16.66 -8.27
N ASP A 96 14.75 -17.78 -8.92
CA ASP A 96 14.14 -18.14 -10.21
C ASP A 96 12.73 -18.71 -10.00
N ILE A 97 11.86 -17.91 -9.40
CA ILE A 97 10.46 -18.22 -9.15
C ILE A 97 9.64 -17.07 -9.70
N PRO A 98 8.67 -17.29 -10.60
CA PRO A 98 7.75 -16.26 -11.06
C PRO A 98 7.03 -15.59 -9.89
N SER A 99 6.88 -14.26 -9.94
CA SER A 99 6.35 -13.48 -8.81
C SER A 99 4.95 -13.89 -8.37
N TYR A 100 4.12 -14.34 -9.30
CA TYR A 100 2.79 -14.88 -9.00
C TYR A 100 2.88 -16.19 -8.19
N ASP A 101 3.71 -17.14 -8.62
CA ASP A 101 3.88 -18.44 -7.98
C ASP A 101 4.48 -18.28 -6.58
N LEU A 102 5.48 -17.38 -6.44
CA LEU A 102 6.05 -17.02 -5.14
C LEU A 102 4.98 -16.50 -4.19
N CYS A 103 4.13 -15.57 -4.63
CA CYS A 103 3.05 -15.03 -3.80
C CYS A 103 2.01 -16.09 -3.41
N VAL A 104 1.64 -17.00 -4.32
CA VAL A 104 0.73 -18.11 -4.02
C VAL A 104 1.33 -19.05 -2.98
N ARG A 105 2.62 -19.38 -3.10
CA ARG A 105 3.33 -20.22 -2.13
C ARG A 105 3.44 -19.53 -0.77
N LEU A 106 3.78 -18.23 -0.72
CA LEU A 106 3.84 -17.45 0.52
C LEU A 106 2.51 -17.46 1.29
N ILE A 107 1.38 -17.36 0.58
CA ILE A 107 0.06 -17.47 1.22
C ILE A 107 -0.13 -18.86 1.84
N ARG A 108 0.18 -19.91 1.10
CA ARG A 108 -0.06 -21.31 1.52
C ARG A 108 0.87 -21.77 2.63
N GLU A 109 2.15 -21.43 2.51
CA GLU A 109 3.20 -21.97 3.38
C GLU A 109 3.46 -21.08 4.61
N LYS A 110 3.35 -19.77 4.49
CA LYS A 110 3.70 -18.79 5.54
C LYS A 110 2.55 -17.88 5.97
N GLY A 111 1.39 -17.92 5.27
CA GLY A 111 0.25 -17.04 5.54
C GLY A 111 0.52 -15.56 5.22
N LEU A 112 1.40 -15.28 4.24
CA LEU A 112 1.77 -13.92 3.82
C LEU A 112 1.10 -13.55 2.50
N LEU A 113 0.44 -12.39 2.49
CA LEU A 113 -0.18 -11.82 1.29
C LEU A 113 0.64 -10.63 0.77
N PHE A 114 1.33 -10.82 -0.35
CA PHE A 114 1.96 -9.77 -1.12
C PHE A 114 1.28 -9.63 -2.50
N THR A 115 1.52 -8.51 -3.18
CA THR A 115 1.10 -8.36 -4.57
C THR A 115 2.27 -8.73 -5.46
N PRO A 116 2.12 -9.69 -6.41
CA PRO A 116 3.20 -10.08 -7.30
C PRO A 116 3.57 -8.93 -8.26
N GLY A 117 4.84 -8.85 -8.61
CA GLY A 117 5.34 -7.84 -9.55
C GLY A 117 4.73 -7.96 -10.93
N SER A 118 4.36 -9.18 -11.37
CA SER A 118 3.66 -9.42 -12.63
C SER A 118 2.37 -8.61 -12.79
N CYS A 119 1.68 -8.23 -11.69
CA CYS A 119 0.54 -7.31 -11.73
C CYS A 119 0.90 -5.89 -12.20
N PHE A 120 2.18 -5.56 -12.26
CA PHE A 120 2.75 -4.28 -12.70
C PHE A 120 3.68 -4.45 -13.90
N GLU A 121 3.62 -5.60 -14.61
CA GLU A 121 4.53 -5.97 -15.69
C GLU A 121 6.01 -5.98 -15.26
N MET A 122 6.27 -6.28 -13.98
CA MET A 122 7.60 -6.31 -13.35
C MET A 122 7.83 -7.65 -12.66
N GLU A 123 8.56 -8.55 -13.29
CA GLU A 123 8.94 -9.82 -12.67
C GLU A 123 10.12 -9.68 -11.69
N GLY A 124 10.34 -10.72 -10.87
CA GLY A 124 11.42 -10.76 -9.89
C GLY A 124 11.20 -9.85 -8.68
N CYS A 125 10.00 -9.33 -8.46
CA CYS A 125 9.69 -8.51 -7.30
C CYS A 125 8.29 -8.77 -6.73
N VAL A 126 8.10 -8.33 -5.49
CA VAL A 126 6.79 -8.28 -4.82
C VAL A 126 6.54 -6.88 -4.26
N ARG A 127 5.29 -6.45 -4.26
CA ARG A 127 4.88 -5.21 -3.58
C ARG A 127 4.50 -5.49 -2.14
N ILE A 128 5.22 -4.88 -1.23
CA ILE A 128 4.99 -4.93 0.21
C ILE A 128 4.35 -3.63 0.68
N GLY A 129 3.19 -3.72 1.35
CA GLY A 129 2.62 -2.61 2.10
C GLY A 129 3.28 -2.49 3.47
N TYR A 130 3.63 -1.27 3.91
CA TYR A 130 4.26 -1.08 5.22
C TYR A 130 3.59 -0.01 6.10
N ALA A 131 2.34 0.36 5.79
CA ALA A 131 1.59 1.39 6.53
C ALA A 131 0.60 0.81 7.54
N PHE A 132 1.02 -0.18 8.32
CA PHE A 132 0.18 -0.85 9.31
C PHE A 132 0.96 -1.16 10.60
N ASP A 133 0.49 -2.07 11.43
CA ASP A 133 1.15 -2.43 12.70
C ASP A 133 2.62 -2.86 12.51
N SER A 134 3.53 -2.23 13.25
CA SER A 134 4.97 -2.45 13.12
C SER A 134 5.41 -3.86 13.51
N LYS A 135 4.71 -4.49 14.48
CA LYS A 135 5.03 -5.84 14.94
C LYS A 135 4.63 -6.88 13.90
N LEU A 136 3.44 -6.70 13.31
CA LEU A 136 2.99 -7.58 12.23
C LEU A 136 3.88 -7.44 10.99
N LEU A 137 4.34 -6.22 10.67
CA LEU A 137 5.29 -6.01 9.58
C LEU A 137 6.58 -6.79 9.83
N ALA A 138 7.21 -6.64 10.99
CA ALA A 138 8.45 -7.33 11.32
C ALA A 138 8.29 -8.86 11.23
N GLN A 139 7.23 -9.41 11.82
CA GLN A 139 6.92 -10.84 11.76
C GLN A 139 6.70 -11.35 10.32
N GLY A 140 6.04 -10.55 9.49
CA GLY A 140 5.83 -10.89 8.09
C GLY A 140 7.14 -10.92 7.29
N LEU A 141 8.02 -9.95 7.53
CA LEU A 141 9.33 -9.88 6.89
C LEU A 141 10.26 -11.03 7.32
N GLU A 142 10.23 -11.43 8.60
CA GLU A 142 10.96 -12.61 9.11
C GLU A 142 10.52 -13.88 8.39
N LYS A 143 9.22 -14.12 8.29
CA LYS A 143 8.66 -15.28 7.56
C LYS A 143 9.01 -15.26 6.07
N PHE A 144 9.09 -14.09 5.47
CA PHE A 144 9.52 -13.96 4.08
C PHE A 144 11.00 -14.30 3.92
N ALA A 145 11.87 -13.85 4.81
CA ALA A 145 13.28 -14.21 4.81
C ALA A 145 13.49 -15.73 5.01
N GLU A 146 12.73 -16.36 5.91
CA GLU A 146 12.74 -17.82 6.09
C GLU A 146 12.35 -18.54 4.79
N PHE A 147 11.26 -18.14 4.15
CA PHE A 147 10.82 -18.71 2.89
C PHE A 147 11.90 -18.62 1.81
N LEU A 148 12.57 -17.45 1.68
CA LEU A 148 13.64 -17.27 0.71
C LEU A 148 14.87 -18.15 0.98
N LYS A 149 15.17 -18.47 2.24
CA LYS A 149 16.26 -19.37 2.61
C LYS A 149 15.95 -20.83 2.34
N GLU A 150 14.68 -21.22 2.47
CA GLU A 150 14.22 -22.61 2.28
C GLU A 150 14.11 -22.99 0.79
N ASN A 151 14.12 -22.03 -0.12
CA ASN A 151 13.89 -22.17 -1.56
C ASN A 151 14.96 -21.47 -2.40
#